data_bddfb2397f128d236b3295ba9bd591b6
#
_entry.id   bddfb2397f128d236b3295ba9bd591b6
#
_cell.length_a   1.000
_cell.length_b   1.000
_cell.length_c   1.000
_cell.angle_alpha   90.00
_cell.angle_beta   90.00
_cell.angle_gamma   90.00
#
_symmetry.space_group_name_H-M   'P 1'
#
loop_
_entity.id
_entity.type
_entity.pdbx_description
1 polymer ?
#
loop_
_entity_poly.entity_id
_entity_poly.type
_entity_poly.pdbx_seq_one_letter_code
_entity_poly.pdbx_strand_id
1 'polypeptide(L)'
;MSEEKETILVTGSSGSIGYPVAKRLAESFNVVGFDRKAPSHPPPSAECLYVDLVSEDSVRRGLDVIRELHGNRLAAVVHLAAYYDFNGAPSPLYDQITVQGTERLLRLLQEFEVGQFIFSSTELVHAPSKPGQRLTEESPLEPKWQYPESKVKTEQVIHAGRGKIPSVILRIAGVYDDLGNSIPLANQIQRMYERDITAYVFPGDVNAGRQAFVHNDDLVDSILLAVARRKELPPEVTLLIGESESLSFDELQNAFGRLIHDVAWKTRSIPPLAAKLGARVQDALPLNRASFIKPWMVDLATDNFEIDITRARAVLGWEPKHTLRDTLPKMIAALKADPFAWYRENDLKMPLWMRELAPTADPAKALTAHELMQMGAQMKTELAAPPMTMPKSEPPMADMPAMPGMKHMNMSGAKTGGTTR
;
A
#
# COMPACT_ATOMS: atom_id res chain seq x y z
N MET A 1 4.04 -21.98 -40.52
CA MET A 1 3.24 -22.39 -39.34
C MET A 1 3.59 -21.44 -38.24
N SER A 2 2.65 -20.62 -37.78
CA SER A 2 2.87 -19.80 -36.57
C SER A 2 3.10 -20.78 -35.42
N GLU A 3 4.23 -20.66 -34.72
CA GLU A 3 4.41 -21.40 -33.45
C GLU A 3 3.22 -21.05 -32.53
N GLU A 4 2.59 -22.11 -32.04
CA GLU A 4 1.48 -21.97 -31.09
C GLU A 4 2.06 -21.34 -29.81
N LYS A 5 1.48 -20.20 -29.40
CA LYS A 5 1.97 -19.51 -28.20
C LYS A 5 1.77 -20.36 -26.94
N GLU A 6 2.83 -20.49 -26.14
CA GLU A 6 2.72 -21.14 -24.82
C GLU A 6 1.76 -20.38 -23.90
N THR A 7 1.11 -21.07 -22.97
CA THR A 7 0.11 -20.50 -22.06
C THR A 7 0.71 -20.17 -20.68
N ILE A 8 0.35 -19.02 -20.14
CA ILE A 8 0.72 -18.55 -18.80
C ILE A 8 -0.53 -18.24 -18.01
N LEU A 9 -0.57 -18.71 -16.77
CA LEU A 9 -1.58 -18.32 -15.79
C LEU A 9 -1.05 -17.18 -14.93
N VAL A 10 -1.83 -16.07 -14.82
CA VAL A 10 -1.55 -14.95 -13.89
C VAL A 10 -2.67 -14.85 -12.88
N THR A 11 -2.43 -15.08 -11.61
CA THR A 11 -3.43 -14.84 -10.56
C THR A 11 -3.28 -13.45 -9.96
N GLY A 12 -4.37 -12.81 -9.58
CA GLY A 12 -4.37 -11.39 -9.20
C GLY A 12 -4.16 -10.47 -10.42
N SER A 13 -4.60 -10.93 -11.59
CA SER A 13 -4.34 -10.31 -12.90
C SER A 13 -4.96 -8.94 -13.10
N SER A 14 -5.89 -8.53 -12.24
CA SER A 14 -6.53 -7.20 -12.28
C SER A 14 -5.92 -6.20 -11.27
N GLY A 15 -4.96 -6.65 -10.46
CA GLY A 15 -4.25 -5.82 -9.48
C GLY A 15 -3.23 -4.88 -10.10
N SER A 16 -2.69 -3.96 -9.28
CA SER A 16 -1.70 -2.96 -9.69
C SER A 16 -0.41 -3.55 -10.29
N ILE A 17 0.01 -4.74 -9.84
CA ILE A 17 1.15 -5.48 -10.40
C ILE A 17 0.67 -6.46 -11.47
N GLY A 18 -0.45 -7.16 -11.22
CA GLY A 18 -0.91 -8.23 -12.10
C GLY A 18 -1.35 -7.76 -13.47
N TYR A 19 -2.01 -6.60 -13.55
CA TYR A 19 -2.46 -6.06 -14.82
C TYR A 19 -1.30 -5.71 -15.79
N PRO A 20 -0.29 -4.93 -15.40
CA PRO A 20 0.85 -4.67 -16.29
C PRO A 20 1.65 -5.93 -16.62
N VAL A 21 1.78 -6.89 -15.69
CA VAL A 21 2.42 -8.21 -15.97
C VAL A 21 1.63 -8.96 -17.03
N ALA A 22 0.32 -9.13 -16.85
CA ALA A 22 -0.54 -9.82 -17.81
C ALA A 22 -0.50 -9.17 -19.20
N LYS A 23 -0.56 -7.83 -19.23
CA LYS A 23 -0.47 -7.05 -20.47
C LYS A 23 0.83 -7.29 -21.22
N ARG A 24 1.97 -7.24 -20.55
CA ARG A 24 3.29 -7.45 -21.17
C ARG A 24 3.50 -8.90 -21.60
N LEU A 25 3.06 -9.88 -20.79
CA LEU A 25 3.14 -11.29 -21.16
C LEU A 25 2.27 -11.61 -22.37
N ALA A 26 1.11 -10.99 -22.52
CA ALA A 26 0.18 -11.22 -23.63
C ALA A 26 0.76 -10.86 -25.01
N GLU A 27 1.83 -10.09 -25.07
CA GLU A 27 2.55 -9.80 -26.32
C GLU A 27 3.16 -11.10 -26.93
N SER A 28 3.62 -12.03 -26.06
CA SER A 28 4.36 -13.24 -26.48
C SER A 28 3.70 -14.56 -26.12
N PHE A 29 2.76 -14.57 -25.19
CA PHE A 29 2.10 -15.76 -24.64
C PHE A 29 0.58 -15.67 -24.74
N ASN A 30 -0.10 -16.81 -24.65
CA ASN A 30 -1.50 -16.87 -24.29
C ASN A 30 -1.60 -16.66 -22.78
N VAL A 31 -2.26 -15.60 -22.33
CA VAL A 31 -2.36 -15.28 -20.91
C VAL A 31 -3.77 -15.52 -20.41
N VAL A 32 -3.90 -16.34 -19.37
CA VAL A 32 -5.16 -16.52 -18.66
C VAL A 32 -5.01 -15.89 -17.28
N GLY A 33 -5.85 -14.91 -16.99
CA GLY A 33 -5.91 -14.19 -15.72
C GLY A 33 -6.94 -14.78 -14.79
N PHE A 34 -6.57 -15.08 -13.55
CA PHE A 34 -7.49 -15.41 -12.45
C PHE A 34 -7.62 -14.23 -11.53
N ASP A 35 -8.83 -13.70 -11.36
CA ASP A 35 -9.11 -12.64 -10.40
C ASP A 35 -10.57 -12.67 -9.95
N ARG A 36 -10.88 -12.03 -8.83
CA ARG A 36 -12.26 -11.77 -8.38
C ARG A 36 -12.87 -10.51 -8.99
N LYS A 37 -12.07 -9.74 -9.71
CA LYS A 37 -12.50 -8.54 -10.44
C LYS A 37 -12.03 -8.64 -11.88
N ALA A 38 -12.88 -8.27 -12.81
CA ALA A 38 -12.44 -8.09 -14.18
C ALA A 38 -11.57 -6.82 -14.26
N PRO A 39 -10.49 -6.82 -15.06
CA PRO A 39 -9.75 -5.59 -15.35
C PRO A 39 -10.65 -4.64 -16.17
N SER A 40 -10.51 -3.33 -15.95
CA SER A 40 -11.29 -2.31 -16.67
C SER A 40 -11.09 -2.37 -18.18
N HIS A 41 -9.88 -2.75 -18.62
CA HIS A 41 -9.48 -2.87 -20.01
C HIS A 41 -8.60 -4.11 -20.17
N PRO A 42 -9.17 -5.30 -20.39
CA PRO A 42 -8.36 -6.51 -20.56
C PRO A 42 -7.45 -6.36 -21.79
N PRO A 43 -6.20 -6.85 -21.73
CA PRO A 43 -5.32 -6.91 -22.89
C PRO A 43 -5.97 -7.74 -24.01
N PRO A 44 -5.86 -7.35 -25.30
CA PRO A 44 -6.55 -8.03 -26.40
C PRO A 44 -6.28 -9.53 -26.53
N SER A 45 -5.13 -10.00 -26.04
CA SER A 45 -4.68 -11.40 -26.07
C SER A 45 -4.67 -12.06 -24.69
N ALA A 46 -5.39 -11.50 -23.70
CA ALA A 46 -5.51 -12.11 -22.38
C ALA A 46 -6.97 -12.47 -22.09
N GLU A 47 -7.19 -13.67 -21.61
CA GLU A 47 -8.47 -14.13 -21.09
C GLU A 47 -8.54 -13.87 -19.59
N CYS A 48 -9.68 -13.37 -19.10
CA CYS A 48 -9.85 -13.09 -17.67
C CYS A 48 -11.01 -13.93 -17.13
N LEU A 49 -10.72 -14.79 -16.19
CA LEU A 49 -11.68 -15.67 -15.53
C LEU A 49 -11.92 -15.21 -14.09
N TYR A 50 -13.20 -15.20 -13.69
CA TYR A 50 -13.55 -15.00 -12.30
C TYR A 50 -13.16 -16.25 -11.50
N VAL A 51 -12.18 -16.12 -10.62
CA VAL A 51 -11.72 -17.20 -9.75
C VAL A 51 -11.51 -16.69 -8.34
N ASP A 52 -12.17 -17.32 -7.37
CA ASP A 52 -11.95 -17.10 -5.95
C ASP A 52 -11.06 -18.20 -5.39
N LEU A 53 -9.85 -17.83 -4.92
CA LEU A 53 -8.90 -18.76 -4.34
C LEU A 53 -9.36 -19.41 -3.02
N VAL A 54 -10.37 -18.85 -2.36
CA VAL A 54 -10.96 -19.46 -1.16
C VAL A 54 -11.78 -20.71 -1.51
N SER A 55 -12.35 -20.76 -2.72
CA SER A 55 -13.20 -21.87 -3.19
C SER A 55 -12.41 -22.83 -4.08
N GLU A 56 -12.29 -24.08 -3.65
CA GLU A 56 -11.67 -25.13 -4.47
C GLU A 56 -12.39 -25.35 -5.80
N ASP A 57 -13.73 -25.38 -5.78
CA ASP A 57 -14.53 -25.53 -6.99
C ASP A 57 -14.33 -24.37 -7.97
N SER A 58 -14.11 -23.15 -7.46
CA SER A 58 -13.81 -22.00 -8.32
C SER A 58 -12.46 -22.15 -9.01
N VAL A 59 -11.41 -22.54 -8.25
CA VAL A 59 -10.08 -22.78 -8.82
C VAL A 59 -10.10 -23.93 -9.81
N ARG A 60 -10.76 -25.03 -9.48
CA ARG A 60 -10.88 -26.21 -10.34
C ARG A 60 -11.55 -25.85 -11.67
N ARG A 61 -12.72 -25.18 -11.63
CA ARG A 61 -13.39 -24.73 -12.85
C ARG A 61 -12.51 -23.80 -13.71
N GLY A 62 -11.78 -22.86 -13.08
CA GLY A 62 -10.84 -22.03 -13.84
C GLY A 62 -9.75 -22.82 -14.53
N LEU A 63 -9.18 -23.82 -13.86
CA LEU A 63 -8.18 -24.72 -14.43
C LEU A 63 -8.75 -25.65 -15.50
N ASP A 64 -10.00 -26.11 -15.35
CA ASP A 64 -10.69 -26.91 -16.38
C ASP A 64 -10.89 -26.10 -17.68
N VAL A 65 -11.27 -24.80 -17.56
CA VAL A 65 -11.34 -23.92 -18.73
C VAL A 65 -9.97 -23.79 -19.42
N ILE A 66 -8.88 -23.63 -18.65
CA ILE A 66 -7.53 -23.62 -19.24
C ILE A 66 -7.24 -24.93 -19.99
N ARG A 67 -7.58 -26.07 -19.38
CA ARG A 67 -7.36 -27.40 -19.96
C ARG A 67 -8.13 -27.58 -21.27
N GLU A 68 -9.38 -27.08 -21.31
CA GLU A 68 -10.23 -27.18 -22.51
C GLU A 68 -9.75 -26.28 -23.65
N LEU A 69 -9.27 -25.09 -23.35
CA LEU A 69 -8.91 -24.09 -24.38
C LEU A 69 -7.43 -24.17 -24.80
N HIS A 70 -6.54 -24.53 -23.87
CA HIS A 70 -5.09 -24.44 -24.06
C HIS A 70 -4.34 -25.75 -23.72
N GLY A 71 -5.05 -26.81 -23.32
CA GLY A 71 -4.42 -28.07 -22.87
C GLY A 71 -3.92 -28.00 -21.43
N ASN A 72 -3.15 -29.04 -21.05
CA ASN A 72 -2.68 -29.20 -19.65
C ASN A 72 -1.24 -28.70 -19.43
N ARG A 73 -0.70 -27.89 -20.34
CA ARG A 73 0.68 -27.38 -20.27
C ARG A 73 0.68 -25.88 -20.03
N LEU A 74 1.33 -25.46 -18.93
CA LEU A 74 1.55 -24.06 -18.59
C LEU A 74 3.05 -23.75 -18.61
N ALA A 75 3.46 -22.78 -19.42
CA ALA A 75 4.85 -22.31 -19.45
C ALA A 75 5.28 -21.75 -18.10
N ALA A 76 4.36 -21.00 -17.45
CA ALA A 76 4.54 -20.49 -16.09
C ALA A 76 3.18 -20.21 -15.42
N VAL A 77 3.21 -20.18 -14.09
CA VAL A 77 2.15 -19.60 -13.25
C VAL A 77 2.76 -18.43 -12.49
N VAL A 78 2.27 -17.24 -12.74
CA VAL A 78 2.66 -16.01 -12.02
C VAL A 78 1.61 -15.74 -10.93
N HIS A 79 1.94 -16.09 -9.69
CA HIS A 79 1.02 -16.06 -8.58
C HIS A 79 1.17 -14.78 -7.77
N LEU A 80 0.34 -13.77 -8.07
CA LEU A 80 0.33 -12.45 -7.44
C LEU A 80 -0.87 -12.24 -6.52
N ALA A 81 -1.89 -13.10 -6.62
CA ALA A 81 -3.07 -13.02 -5.78
C ALA A 81 -2.73 -13.25 -4.31
N ALA A 82 -3.06 -12.28 -3.48
CA ALA A 82 -2.89 -12.35 -2.03
C ALA A 82 -3.89 -11.41 -1.35
N TYR A 83 -4.16 -11.63 -0.07
CA TYR A 83 -4.83 -10.63 0.74
C TYR A 83 -3.80 -9.63 1.28
N TYR A 84 -4.13 -8.36 1.15
CA TYR A 84 -3.32 -7.26 1.67
C TYR A 84 -4.21 -6.18 2.26
N ASP A 85 -3.97 -5.82 3.52
CA ASP A 85 -4.60 -4.68 4.20
C ASP A 85 -3.52 -3.91 4.96
N PHE A 86 -3.22 -2.71 4.48
CA PHE A 86 -2.20 -1.85 5.07
C PHE A 86 -2.57 -1.36 6.48
N ASN A 87 -3.85 -1.40 6.87
CA ASN A 87 -4.26 -1.02 8.22
C ASN A 87 -3.67 -1.95 9.31
N GLY A 88 -3.17 -3.12 8.93
CA GLY A 88 -2.57 -4.10 9.83
C GLY A 88 -3.58 -4.76 10.78
N ALA A 89 -4.88 -4.63 10.51
CA ALA A 89 -5.91 -5.29 11.30
C ALA A 89 -5.83 -6.80 11.15
N PRO A 90 -5.96 -7.57 12.24
CA PRO A 90 -6.03 -9.03 12.17
C PRO A 90 -7.18 -9.48 11.28
N SER A 91 -6.89 -10.39 10.33
CA SER A 91 -7.90 -10.92 9.41
C SER A 91 -7.63 -12.38 9.07
N PRO A 92 -8.65 -13.25 9.10
CA PRO A 92 -8.53 -14.64 8.66
C PRO A 92 -8.25 -14.76 7.15
N LEU A 93 -8.46 -13.67 6.39
CA LEU A 93 -8.26 -13.68 4.94
C LEU A 93 -6.78 -13.83 4.56
N TYR A 94 -5.84 -13.48 5.45
CA TYR A 94 -4.41 -13.76 5.23
C TYR A 94 -4.16 -15.27 5.11
N ASP A 95 -4.72 -16.07 5.99
CA ASP A 95 -4.59 -17.54 5.91
C ASP A 95 -5.46 -18.12 4.78
N GLN A 96 -6.72 -17.69 4.64
CA GLN A 96 -7.69 -18.28 3.70
C GLN A 96 -7.32 -18.03 2.23
N ILE A 97 -6.90 -16.81 1.90
CA ILE A 97 -6.59 -16.40 0.51
C ILE A 97 -5.12 -16.68 0.22
N THR A 98 -4.20 -16.14 1.05
CA THR A 98 -2.78 -16.14 0.72
C THR A 98 -2.16 -17.52 0.97
N VAL A 99 -2.39 -18.13 2.13
CA VAL A 99 -1.77 -19.43 2.48
C VAL A 99 -2.54 -20.59 1.87
N GLN A 100 -3.79 -20.81 2.30
CA GLN A 100 -4.61 -21.94 1.87
C GLN A 100 -5.01 -21.85 0.40
N GLY A 101 -5.20 -20.61 -0.12
CA GLY A 101 -5.46 -20.39 -1.56
C GLY A 101 -4.29 -20.84 -2.41
N THR A 102 -3.05 -20.53 -2.01
CA THR A 102 -1.83 -20.99 -2.69
C THR A 102 -1.67 -22.50 -2.59
N GLU A 103 -1.89 -23.08 -1.42
CA GLU A 103 -1.83 -24.53 -1.20
C GLU A 103 -2.82 -25.26 -2.13
N ARG A 104 -4.05 -24.79 -2.19
CA ARG A 104 -5.10 -25.32 -3.08
C ARG A 104 -4.72 -25.23 -4.54
N LEU A 105 -4.24 -24.07 -4.96
CA LEU A 105 -3.78 -23.88 -6.34
C LEU A 105 -2.64 -24.83 -6.71
N LEU A 106 -1.61 -24.92 -5.87
CA LEU A 106 -0.46 -25.81 -6.09
C LEU A 106 -0.87 -27.28 -6.17
N ARG A 107 -1.78 -27.71 -5.30
CA ARG A 107 -2.29 -29.10 -5.31
C ARG A 107 -3.01 -29.44 -6.61
N LEU A 108 -3.84 -28.52 -7.12
CA LEU A 108 -4.57 -28.72 -8.38
C LEU A 108 -3.62 -28.62 -9.60
N LEU A 109 -2.57 -27.79 -9.51
CA LEU A 109 -1.56 -27.67 -10.55
C LEU A 109 -0.68 -28.93 -10.70
N GLN A 110 -0.70 -29.88 -9.75
CA GLN A 110 -0.02 -31.18 -9.93
C GLN A 110 -0.62 -32.00 -11.10
N GLU A 111 -1.83 -31.67 -11.55
CA GLU A 111 -2.48 -32.29 -12.72
C GLU A 111 -2.05 -31.66 -14.05
N PHE A 112 -1.18 -30.62 -14.03
CA PHE A 112 -0.67 -29.88 -15.16
C PHE A 112 0.84 -30.06 -15.32
N GLU A 113 1.32 -29.88 -16.53
CA GLU A 113 2.76 -29.71 -16.82
C GLU A 113 3.11 -28.23 -16.65
N VAL A 114 3.56 -27.84 -15.46
CA VAL A 114 3.92 -26.45 -15.13
C VAL A 114 5.42 -26.26 -15.25
N GLY A 115 5.85 -25.37 -16.16
CA GLY A 115 7.28 -25.07 -16.37
C GLY A 115 7.90 -24.29 -15.23
N GLN A 116 7.13 -23.40 -14.56
CA GLN A 116 7.61 -22.62 -13.43
C GLN A 116 6.44 -22.02 -12.61
N PHE A 117 6.60 -21.95 -11.30
CA PHE A 117 5.72 -21.23 -10.40
C PHE A 117 6.44 -20.03 -9.80
N ILE A 118 5.98 -18.81 -10.10
CA ILE A 118 6.56 -17.55 -9.61
C ILE A 118 5.64 -16.97 -8.55
N PHE A 119 6.14 -16.73 -7.35
CA PHE A 119 5.38 -16.21 -6.23
C PHE A 119 5.86 -14.83 -5.79
N SER A 120 4.93 -13.89 -5.64
CA SER A 120 5.20 -12.58 -5.04
C SER A 120 5.21 -12.68 -3.52
N SER A 121 6.39 -12.77 -2.93
CA SER A 121 6.64 -12.57 -1.50
C SER A 121 6.97 -11.11 -1.21
N THR A 122 7.55 -10.80 -0.07
CA THR A 122 7.91 -9.45 0.35
C THR A 122 9.25 -9.44 1.11
N GLU A 123 10.02 -8.38 1.00
CA GLU A 123 11.21 -8.17 1.84
C GLU A 123 10.89 -8.15 3.33
N LEU A 124 9.67 -7.75 3.70
CA LEU A 124 9.20 -7.65 5.09
C LEU A 124 9.12 -9.00 5.82
N VAL A 125 9.39 -10.12 5.14
CA VAL A 125 9.56 -11.43 5.80
C VAL A 125 10.82 -11.48 6.65
N HIS A 126 11.80 -10.63 6.37
CA HIS A 126 13.06 -10.58 7.08
C HIS A 126 13.00 -9.81 8.40
N ALA A 127 13.89 -10.16 9.32
CA ALA A 127 14.26 -9.28 10.41
C ALA A 127 14.91 -8.01 9.84
N PRO A 128 14.65 -6.82 10.42
CA PRO A 128 15.35 -5.61 10.01
C PRO A 128 16.86 -5.76 10.22
N SER A 129 17.64 -5.22 9.30
CA SER A 129 19.09 -5.20 9.41
C SER A 129 19.58 -4.03 10.28
N LYS A 130 20.84 -4.07 10.65
CA LYS A 130 21.49 -2.91 11.29
C LYS A 130 21.81 -1.85 10.22
N PRO A 131 21.81 -0.56 10.57
CA PRO A 131 22.23 0.50 9.64
C PRO A 131 23.57 0.19 8.98
N GLY A 132 23.63 0.33 7.65
CA GLY A 132 24.80 0.00 6.84
C GLY A 132 25.00 -1.49 6.54
N GLN A 133 24.08 -2.36 6.97
CA GLN A 133 24.02 -3.77 6.59
C GLN A 133 22.85 -4.00 5.64
N ARG A 134 23.09 -4.72 4.55
CA ARG A 134 22.06 -5.09 3.60
C ARG A 134 21.51 -6.48 3.90
N LEU A 135 20.21 -6.63 3.70
CA LEU A 135 19.53 -7.92 3.70
C LEU A 135 19.93 -8.71 2.46
N THR A 136 20.18 -9.99 2.65
CA THR A 136 20.32 -10.99 1.60
C THR A 136 19.17 -12.00 1.71
N GLU A 137 19.01 -12.87 0.76
CA GLU A 137 17.98 -13.91 0.80
C GLU A 137 18.14 -14.89 1.96
N GLU A 138 19.36 -15.00 2.53
CA GLU A 138 19.71 -15.80 3.71
C GLU A 138 19.53 -15.08 5.04
N SER A 139 19.21 -13.78 5.00
CA SER A 139 18.99 -13.01 6.23
C SER A 139 17.84 -13.61 7.06
N PRO A 140 17.89 -13.56 8.39
CA PRO A 140 16.87 -14.16 9.25
C PRO A 140 15.45 -13.71 8.90
N LEU A 141 14.49 -14.62 9.02
CA LEU A 141 13.06 -14.33 8.84
C LEU A 141 12.46 -14.00 10.21
N GLU A 142 11.89 -12.81 10.33
CA GLU A 142 11.21 -12.34 11.55
C GLU A 142 10.08 -11.38 11.15
N PRO A 143 8.99 -11.92 10.56
CA PRO A 143 7.88 -11.09 10.14
C PRO A 143 7.23 -10.40 11.34
N LYS A 144 6.94 -9.10 11.23
CA LYS A 144 6.46 -8.28 12.36
C LYS A 144 4.94 -8.18 12.46
N TRP A 145 4.18 -8.59 11.43
CA TRP A 145 2.72 -8.50 11.38
C TRP A 145 2.14 -9.53 10.40
N GLN A 146 0.80 -9.67 10.39
CA GLN A 146 0.13 -10.80 9.71
C GLN A 146 0.41 -10.90 8.20
N TYR A 147 0.60 -9.78 7.49
CA TYR A 147 0.89 -9.83 6.06
C TYR A 147 2.22 -10.55 5.78
N PRO A 148 3.39 -10.11 6.28
CA PRO A 148 4.64 -10.85 6.06
C PRO A 148 4.63 -12.24 6.71
N GLU A 149 3.93 -12.45 7.84
CA GLU A 149 3.74 -13.79 8.41
C GLU A 149 3.03 -14.72 7.42
N SER A 150 1.97 -14.25 6.76
CA SER A 150 1.27 -15.02 5.74
C SER A 150 2.17 -15.35 4.55
N LYS A 151 3.05 -14.41 4.16
CA LYS A 151 4.03 -14.65 3.08
C LYS A 151 5.06 -15.72 3.47
N VAL A 152 5.61 -15.68 4.69
CA VAL A 152 6.52 -16.75 5.20
C VAL A 152 5.83 -18.11 5.18
N LYS A 153 4.62 -18.21 5.71
CA LYS A 153 3.83 -19.46 5.67
C LYS A 153 3.60 -19.95 4.24
N THR A 154 3.35 -19.03 3.32
CA THR A 154 3.13 -19.36 1.91
C THR A 154 4.43 -19.83 1.22
N GLU A 155 5.58 -19.22 1.50
CA GLU A 155 6.88 -19.72 1.03
C GLU A 155 7.10 -21.16 1.50
N GLN A 156 6.75 -21.49 2.76
CA GLN A 156 6.84 -22.86 3.30
C GLN A 156 5.87 -23.82 2.59
N VAL A 157 4.64 -23.39 2.34
CA VAL A 157 3.64 -24.17 1.57
C VAL A 157 4.15 -24.45 0.15
N ILE A 158 4.75 -23.47 -0.51
CA ILE A 158 5.32 -23.65 -1.85
C ILE A 158 6.47 -24.65 -1.79
N HIS A 159 7.41 -24.48 -0.87
CA HIS A 159 8.55 -25.40 -0.71
C HIS A 159 8.10 -26.85 -0.50
N ALA A 160 7.09 -27.07 0.36
CA ALA A 160 6.60 -28.41 0.66
C ALA A 160 5.67 -28.99 -0.42
N GLY A 161 4.86 -28.15 -1.07
CA GLY A 161 3.74 -28.59 -1.93
C GLY A 161 3.99 -28.49 -3.44
N ARG A 162 5.09 -27.85 -3.91
CA ARG A 162 5.36 -27.67 -5.33
C ARG A 162 5.63 -28.97 -6.11
N GLY A 163 5.96 -30.07 -5.43
CA GLY A 163 6.31 -31.32 -6.07
C GLY A 163 7.50 -31.16 -7.02
N LYS A 164 7.28 -31.45 -8.32
CA LYS A 164 8.29 -31.28 -9.38
C LYS A 164 8.28 -29.91 -10.04
N ILE A 165 7.33 -29.03 -9.70
CA ILE A 165 7.19 -27.72 -10.32
C ILE A 165 8.35 -26.83 -9.85
N PRO A 166 9.19 -26.29 -10.75
CA PRO A 166 10.21 -25.32 -10.38
C PRO A 166 9.58 -24.05 -9.80
N SER A 167 10.19 -23.45 -8.80
CA SER A 167 9.63 -22.26 -8.15
C SER A 167 10.62 -21.11 -8.03
N VAL A 168 10.10 -19.90 -8.20
CA VAL A 168 10.81 -18.64 -7.96
C VAL A 168 10.03 -17.83 -6.92
N ILE A 169 10.66 -17.53 -5.83
CA ILE A 169 10.12 -16.66 -4.78
C ILE A 169 10.73 -15.27 -4.96
N LEU A 170 9.89 -14.28 -5.23
CA LEU A 170 10.31 -12.89 -5.34
C LEU A 170 9.97 -12.16 -4.04
N ARG A 171 10.96 -11.86 -3.21
CA ARG A 171 10.81 -11.01 -2.01
C ARG A 171 10.93 -9.56 -2.44
N ILE A 172 9.78 -8.97 -2.72
CA ILE A 172 9.64 -7.68 -3.38
C ILE A 172 9.69 -6.57 -2.34
N ALA A 173 10.45 -5.51 -2.64
CA ALA A 173 10.51 -4.26 -1.91
C ALA A 173 9.21 -3.44 -2.04
N GLY A 174 9.11 -2.30 -1.40
CA GLY A 174 7.96 -1.41 -1.51
C GLY A 174 7.73 -0.96 -2.96
N VAL A 175 6.59 -1.31 -3.56
CA VAL A 175 6.30 -0.98 -4.96
C VAL A 175 5.77 0.44 -5.08
N TYR A 176 6.21 1.17 -6.11
CA TYR A 176 5.75 2.50 -6.47
C TYR A 176 5.77 2.69 -8.01
N ASP A 177 5.17 3.78 -8.49
CA ASP A 177 5.23 4.19 -9.90
C ASP A 177 5.36 5.72 -10.06
N ASP A 178 5.31 6.23 -11.30
CA ASP A 178 5.42 7.66 -11.63
C ASP A 178 4.30 8.54 -11.03
N LEU A 179 3.18 7.95 -10.60
CA LEU A 179 2.07 8.62 -9.90
C LEU A 179 2.15 8.48 -8.38
N GLY A 180 3.08 7.68 -7.89
CA GLY A 180 3.27 7.44 -6.46
C GLY A 180 2.53 6.23 -5.90
N ASN A 181 1.70 5.53 -6.66
CA ASN A 181 0.83 4.39 -6.30
C ASN A 181 1.43 3.39 -5.26
N SER A 182 1.88 3.96 -4.16
CA SER A 182 2.46 3.31 -2.98
C SER A 182 1.79 3.90 -1.76
N ILE A 183 1.05 3.09 -1.00
CA ILE A 183 0.29 3.57 0.17
C ILE A 183 1.17 4.41 1.13
N PRO A 184 2.38 3.96 1.54
CA PRO A 184 3.23 4.76 2.43
C PRO A 184 3.69 6.08 1.80
N LEU A 185 4.18 6.05 0.55
CA LEU A 185 4.69 7.24 -0.14
C LEU A 185 3.56 8.24 -0.41
N ALA A 186 2.42 7.79 -0.94
CA ALA A 186 1.28 8.63 -1.23
C ALA A 186 0.75 9.34 0.03
N ASN A 187 0.66 8.63 1.16
CA ASN A 187 0.26 9.24 2.43
C ASN A 187 1.33 10.19 2.99
N GLN A 188 2.61 9.92 2.77
CA GLN A 188 3.70 10.83 3.17
C GLN A 188 3.65 12.12 2.33
N ILE A 189 3.52 12.00 1.01
CA ILE A 189 3.34 13.12 0.08
C ILE A 189 2.11 13.94 0.46
N GLN A 190 0.97 13.28 0.70
CA GLN A 190 -0.26 13.93 1.13
C GLN A 190 -0.06 14.80 2.38
N ARG A 191 0.52 14.24 3.45
CA ARG A 191 0.78 14.97 4.70
C ARG A 191 1.70 16.16 4.49
N MET A 192 2.70 16.01 3.63
CA MET A 192 3.60 17.11 3.26
C MET A 192 2.86 18.18 2.47
N TYR A 193 2.10 17.79 1.44
CA TYR A 193 1.33 18.70 0.61
C TYR A 193 0.32 19.52 1.42
N GLU A 194 -0.39 18.85 2.35
CA GLU A 194 -1.36 19.47 3.23
C GLU A 194 -0.73 20.21 4.43
N ARG A 195 0.58 20.15 4.60
CA ARG A 195 1.29 20.66 5.79
C ARG A 195 0.69 20.13 7.10
N ASP A 196 0.32 18.85 7.10
CA ASP A 196 -0.21 18.19 8.28
C ASP A 196 0.82 18.21 9.42
N ILE A 197 0.37 18.37 10.67
CA ILE A 197 1.27 18.46 11.83
C ILE A 197 2.13 17.20 11.97
N THR A 198 1.63 16.04 11.55
CA THR A 198 2.36 14.77 11.59
C THR A 198 3.50 14.71 10.59
N ALA A 199 3.54 15.59 9.56
CA ALA A 199 4.66 15.71 8.64
C ALA A 199 5.91 16.38 9.27
N TYR A 200 5.78 17.00 10.45
CA TYR A 200 6.88 17.69 11.14
C TYR A 200 7.51 16.87 12.26
N VAL A 201 7.01 15.67 12.51
CA VAL A 201 7.51 14.81 13.61
C VAL A 201 7.76 13.38 13.11
N PHE A 202 8.74 12.71 13.74
CA PHE A 202 9.07 11.32 13.44
C PHE A 202 9.40 10.57 14.75
N PRO A 203 8.91 9.32 14.92
CA PRO A 203 9.21 8.53 16.11
C PRO A 203 10.62 7.95 16.02
N GLY A 204 11.52 8.45 16.84
CA GLY A 204 12.91 7.99 16.86
C GLY A 204 13.85 8.83 16.00
N ASP A 205 14.97 8.23 15.56
CA ASP A 205 15.97 8.90 14.73
C ASP A 205 15.51 8.89 13.25
N VAL A 206 15.33 10.06 12.67
CA VAL A 206 14.93 10.27 11.27
C VAL A 206 15.89 9.67 10.23
N ASN A 207 17.12 9.37 10.63
CA ASN A 207 18.17 8.81 9.76
C ASN A 207 18.37 7.30 9.96
N ALA A 208 17.77 6.70 10.98
CA ALA A 208 18.04 5.31 11.35
C ALA A 208 17.41 4.28 10.41
N GLY A 209 16.15 4.48 10.03
CA GLY A 209 15.40 3.56 9.18
C GLY A 209 15.57 3.87 7.69
N ARG A 210 15.69 2.82 6.90
CA ARG A 210 15.69 2.90 5.43
C ARG A 210 14.78 1.82 4.89
N GLN A 211 13.99 2.15 3.88
CA GLN A 211 13.10 1.22 3.20
C GLN A 211 13.58 1.05 1.76
N ALA A 212 13.69 -0.20 1.32
CA ALA A 212 13.91 -0.46 -0.09
C ALA A 212 12.59 -0.30 -0.87
N PHE A 213 12.73 0.14 -2.11
CA PHE A 213 11.62 0.33 -3.04
C PHE A 213 11.95 -0.33 -4.38
N VAL A 214 10.94 -0.49 -5.23
CA VAL A 214 11.09 -0.91 -6.62
C VAL A 214 10.03 -0.22 -7.46
N HIS A 215 10.43 0.34 -8.60
CA HIS A 215 9.48 0.86 -9.58
C HIS A 215 8.68 -0.28 -10.19
N ASN A 216 7.37 -0.07 -10.41
CA ASN A 216 6.48 -1.11 -10.91
C ASN A 216 6.95 -1.68 -12.27
N ASP A 217 7.48 -0.84 -13.17
CA ASP A 217 8.00 -1.30 -14.46
C ASP A 217 9.22 -2.21 -14.30
N ASP A 218 10.12 -1.92 -13.35
CA ASP A 218 11.27 -2.75 -13.05
C ASP A 218 10.87 -4.08 -12.40
N LEU A 219 9.85 -4.06 -11.55
CA LEU A 219 9.26 -5.28 -11.00
C LEU A 219 8.64 -6.14 -12.11
N VAL A 220 7.88 -5.55 -13.03
CA VAL A 220 7.32 -6.26 -14.19
C VAL A 220 8.45 -6.87 -15.00
N ASP A 221 9.53 -6.12 -15.32
CA ASP A 221 10.69 -6.62 -16.03
C ASP A 221 11.33 -7.82 -15.32
N SER A 222 11.43 -7.82 -13.98
CA SER A 222 11.98 -8.95 -13.21
C SER A 222 11.14 -10.22 -13.37
N ILE A 223 9.80 -10.10 -13.36
CA ILE A 223 8.87 -11.21 -13.55
C ILE A 223 8.98 -11.75 -14.99
N LEU A 224 9.04 -10.86 -15.99
CA LEU A 224 9.20 -11.25 -17.39
C LEU A 224 10.53 -12.00 -17.62
N LEU A 225 11.61 -11.53 -17.01
CA LEU A 225 12.91 -12.21 -17.07
C LEU A 225 12.87 -13.58 -16.39
N ALA A 226 12.21 -13.72 -15.24
CA ALA A 226 12.01 -15.01 -14.59
C ALA A 226 11.24 -15.98 -15.50
N VAL A 227 10.18 -15.54 -16.17
CA VAL A 227 9.43 -16.33 -17.16
C VAL A 227 10.31 -16.69 -18.35
N ALA A 228 11.04 -15.74 -18.93
CA ALA A 228 11.88 -15.97 -20.12
C ALA A 228 13.00 -16.98 -19.83
N ARG A 229 13.61 -16.91 -18.66
CA ARG A 229 14.72 -17.76 -18.23
C ARG A 229 14.29 -19.05 -17.51
N ARG A 230 13.00 -19.37 -17.45
CA ARG A 230 12.42 -20.47 -16.65
C ARG A 230 13.12 -21.84 -16.85
N LYS A 231 13.69 -22.08 -18.04
CA LYS A 231 14.40 -23.34 -18.36
C LYS A 231 15.85 -23.33 -17.86
N GLU A 232 16.39 -22.18 -17.47
CA GLU A 232 17.79 -21.98 -17.04
C GLU A 232 17.91 -21.86 -15.54
N LEU A 233 16.80 -21.49 -14.87
CA LEU A 233 16.79 -21.23 -13.43
C LEU A 233 16.90 -22.54 -12.61
N PRO A 234 17.47 -22.46 -11.40
CA PRO A 234 17.44 -23.58 -10.47
C PRO A 234 16.01 -24.06 -10.18
N PRO A 235 15.81 -25.32 -9.78
CA PRO A 235 14.49 -25.85 -9.45
C PRO A 235 13.76 -25.08 -8.35
N GLU A 236 14.51 -24.36 -7.51
CA GLU A 236 13.99 -23.45 -6.50
C GLU A 236 14.97 -22.32 -6.28
N VAL A 237 14.47 -21.09 -6.33
CA VAL A 237 15.29 -19.89 -6.08
C VAL A 237 14.47 -18.80 -5.44
N THR A 238 15.07 -18.15 -4.44
CA THR A 238 14.52 -16.94 -3.82
C THR A 238 15.38 -15.75 -4.22
N LEU A 239 14.73 -14.63 -4.55
CA LEU A 239 15.38 -13.40 -5.03
C LEU A 239 14.81 -12.20 -4.32
N LEU A 240 15.67 -11.28 -3.86
CA LEU A 240 15.29 -9.94 -3.42
C LEU A 240 15.16 -9.04 -4.65
N ILE A 241 14.01 -8.36 -4.77
CA ILE A 241 13.69 -7.49 -5.90
C ILE A 241 13.45 -6.07 -5.38
N GLY A 242 14.35 -5.15 -5.72
CA GLY A 242 14.28 -3.75 -5.32
C GLY A 242 15.45 -2.94 -5.84
N GLU A 243 15.48 -1.68 -5.49
CA GLU A 243 16.61 -0.79 -5.79
C GLU A 243 17.78 -1.05 -4.85
N SER A 244 18.98 -0.81 -5.34
CA SER A 244 20.19 -0.90 -4.50
C SER A 244 20.41 0.34 -3.62
N GLU A 245 19.71 1.44 -3.92
CA GLU A 245 19.68 2.67 -3.11
C GLU A 245 18.41 2.68 -2.25
N SER A 246 18.55 3.06 -0.98
CA SER A 246 17.43 3.28 -0.07
C SER A 246 17.55 4.65 0.57
N LEU A 247 16.47 5.40 0.60
CA LEU A 247 16.43 6.73 1.21
C LEU A 247 15.99 6.64 2.67
N SER A 248 16.63 7.43 3.55
CA SER A 248 16.14 7.61 4.90
C SER A 248 14.87 8.45 4.93
N PHE A 249 14.17 8.44 6.06
CA PHE A 249 12.97 9.27 6.21
C PHE A 249 13.30 10.77 6.05
N ASP A 250 14.44 11.24 6.58
CA ASP A 250 14.87 12.64 6.45
C ASP A 250 15.19 13.02 5.00
N GLU A 251 15.87 12.14 4.25
CA GLU A 251 16.14 12.35 2.83
C GLU A 251 14.85 12.50 2.02
N LEU A 252 13.86 11.62 2.27
CA LEU A 252 12.54 11.69 1.62
C LEU A 252 11.79 12.98 1.99
N GLN A 253 11.72 13.33 3.28
CA GLN A 253 11.06 14.55 3.75
C GLN A 253 11.69 15.81 3.14
N ASN A 254 13.02 15.87 3.08
CA ASN A 254 13.72 17.01 2.47
C ASN A 254 13.49 17.08 0.96
N ALA A 255 13.46 15.92 0.25
CA ALA A 255 13.13 15.88 -1.18
C ALA A 255 11.70 16.40 -1.42
N PHE A 256 10.71 15.89 -0.69
CA PHE A 256 9.33 16.36 -0.79
C PHE A 256 9.17 17.83 -0.43
N GLY A 257 9.82 18.30 0.65
CA GLY A 257 9.77 19.70 1.05
C GLY A 257 10.25 20.65 -0.04
N ARG A 258 11.37 20.30 -0.69
CA ARG A 258 11.90 21.06 -1.82
C ARG A 258 11.00 20.97 -3.05
N LEU A 259 10.54 19.78 -3.42
CA LEU A 259 9.72 19.57 -4.61
C LEU A 259 8.30 20.17 -4.48
N ILE A 260 7.69 20.11 -3.31
CA ILE A 260 6.30 20.59 -3.09
C ILE A 260 6.28 22.08 -2.75
N HIS A 261 7.17 22.52 -1.83
CA HIS A 261 7.09 23.82 -1.18
C HIS A 261 8.31 24.72 -1.41
N ASP A 262 9.30 24.27 -2.20
CA ASP A 262 10.57 24.98 -2.47
C ASP A 262 11.38 25.31 -1.20
N VAL A 263 11.23 24.51 -0.13
CA VAL A 263 11.94 24.70 1.14
C VAL A 263 12.56 23.42 1.66
N ALA A 264 13.64 23.54 2.42
CA ALA A 264 14.15 22.43 3.22
C ALA A 264 13.15 22.13 4.34
N TRP A 265 12.74 20.86 4.45
CA TRP A 265 11.76 20.44 5.45
C TRP A 265 12.46 20.06 6.75
N LYS A 266 11.94 20.54 7.88
CA LYS A 266 12.49 20.25 9.19
C LYS A 266 11.60 19.26 9.91
N THR A 267 12.07 18.01 10.03
CA THR A 267 11.41 16.98 10.83
C THR A 267 12.06 16.89 12.22
N ARG A 268 11.25 16.84 13.27
CA ARG A 268 11.71 16.71 14.64
C ARG A 268 11.54 15.27 15.13
N SER A 269 12.60 14.69 15.65
CA SER A 269 12.51 13.41 16.36
C SER A 269 11.71 13.56 17.65
N ILE A 270 10.81 12.62 17.89
CA ILE A 270 10.03 12.52 19.14
C ILE A 270 10.18 11.13 19.73
N PRO A 271 10.06 10.96 21.06
CA PRO A 271 10.09 9.65 21.67
C PRO A 271 8.99 8.73 21.08
N PRO A 272 9.30 7.45 20.74
CA PRO A 272 8.31 6.52 20.19
C PRO A 272 7.06 6.36 21.06
N LEU A 273 7.21 6.40 22.38
CA LEU A 273 6.07 6.32 23.30
C LEU A 273 5.12 7.51 23.15
N ALA A 274 5.65 8.72 22.96
CA ALA A 274 4.83 9.93 22.72
C ALA A 274 4.11 9.83 21.36
N ALA A 275 4.79 9.34 20.33
CA ALA A 275 4.17 9.10 19.02
C ALA A 275 3.04 8.07 19.08
N LYS A 276 3.22 6.95 19.81
CA LYS A 276 2.17 5.94 20.02
C LYS A 276 0.96 6.51 20.75
N LEU A 277 1.19 7.32 21.79
CA LEU A 277 0.10 7.97 22.50
C LEU A 277 -0.66 8.93 21.59
N GLY A 278 0.06 9.75 20.82
CA GLY A 278 -0.55 10.64 19.83
C GLY A 278 -1.40 9.90 18.79
N ALA A 279 -0.90 8.80 18.24
CA ALA A 279 -1.63 7.96 17.29
C ALA A 279 -2.92 7.38 17.90
N ARG A 280 -2.87 6.89 19.15
CA ARG A 280 -4.07 6.38 19.86
C ARG A 280 -5.11 7.49 20.13
N VAL A 281 -4.66 8.67 20.54
CA VAL A 281 -5.54 9.82 20.77
C VAL A 281 -6.20 10.23 19.44
N GLN A 282 -5.45 10.26 18.36
CA GLN A 282 -5.97 10.60 17.04
C GLN A 282 -7.00 9.56 16.53
N ASP A 283 -6.79 8.28 16.77
CA ASP A 283 -7.76 7.21 16.44
C ASP A 283 -9.03 7.29 17.31
N ALA A 284 -8.93 7.75 18.54
CA ALA A 284 -10.06 7.87 19.48
C ALA A 284 -10.93 9.14 19.27
N LEU A 285 -10.38 10.16 18.61
CA LEU A 285 -11.13 11.38 18.34
C LEU A 285 -11.98 11.19 17.06
N PRO A 286 -13.26 11.65 17.06
CA PRO A 286 -14.13 11.61 15.89
C PRO A 286 -13.74 12.70 14.89
N LEU A 287 -12.45 12.76 14.55
CA LEU A 287 -11.97 13.60 13.46
C LEU A 287 -12.44 12.98 12.16
N ASN A 288 -12.95 13.79 11.23
CA ASN A 288 -13.48 13.35 9.92
C ASN A 288 -12.46 12.59 9.05
N ARG A 289 -11.31 12.26 9.60
CA ARG A 289 -10.18 11.59 8.94
C ARG A 289 -9.58 10.55 9.88
N ALA A 290 -9.68 9.26 9.49
CA ALA A 290 -8.93 8.21 10.16
C ALA A 290 -7.42 8.52 10.02
N SER A 291 -6.66 8.40 11.12
CA SER A 291 -5.21 8.55 11.08
C SER A 291 -4.59 7.46 10.23
N PHE A 292 -3.72 7.85 9.29
CA PHE A 292 -2.88 6.90 8.55
C PHE A 292 -1.87 6.22 9.49
N ILE A 293 -1.25 7.00 10.40
CA ILE A 293 -0.22 6.49 11.30
C ILE A 293 -0.88 5.65 12.39
N LYS A 294 -0.57 4.35 12.40
CA LYS A 294 -1.04 3.40 13.40
C LYS A 294 0.05 3.11 14.44
N PRO A 295 -0.32 2.74 15.68
CA PRO A 295 0.65 2.45 16.74
C PRO A 295 1.71 1.41 16.33
N TRP A 296 1.36 0.39 15.55
CA TRP A 296 2.30 -0.62 15.07
C TRP A 296 3.33 -0.08 14.09
N MET A 297 2.97 0.94 13.28
CA MET A 297 3.91 1.61 12.35
C MET A 297 5.01 2.37 13.11
N VAL A 298 4.71 2.86 14.31
CA VAL A 298 5.70 3.53 15.17
C VAL A 298 6.79 2.54 15.59
N ASP A 299 6.46 1.27 15.82
CA ASP A 299 7.43 0.24 16.19
C ASP A 299 8.40 -0.10 15.05
N LEU A 300 7.95 0.06 13.81
CA LEU A 300 8.73 -0.24 12.60
C LEU A 300 9.40 1.01 11.99
N ALA A 301 9.15 2.19 12.55
CA ALA A 301 9.57 3.45 11.92
C ALA A 301 11.08 3.60 11.72
N THR A 302 11.88 2.97 12.58
CA THR A 302 13.34 3.00 12.53
C THR A 302 13.96 1.69 12.02
N ASP A 303 13.15 0.76 11.54
CA ASP A 303 13.63 -0.49 10.96
C ASP A 303 14.39 -0.23 9.66
N ASN A 304 15.47 -0.99 9.44
CA ASN A 304 16.31 -0.86 8.25
C ASN A 304 16.11 -2.08 7.33
N PHE A 305 15.65 -1.80 6.11
CA PHE A 305 15.39 -2.79 5.05
C PHE A 305 16.19 -2.46 3.78
N GLU A 306 17.47 -2.10 3.92
CA GLU A 306 18.37 -2.04 2.77
C GLU A 306 18.62 -3.45 2.24
N ILE A 307 18.51 -3.67 0.95
CA ILE A 307 18.61 -5.00 0.32
C ILE A 307 19.84 -5.12 -0.59
N ASP A 308 20.35 -6.34 -0.71
CA ASP A 308 21.35 -6.71 -1.70
C ASP A 308 20.69 -7.50 -2.84
N ILE A 309 20.73 -6.95 -4.04
CA ILE A 309 20.13 -7.54 -5.25
C ILE A 309 21.14 -8.29 -6.13
N THR A 310 22.33 -8.57 -5.61
CA THR A 310 23.40 -9.25 -6.36
C THR A 310 22.94 -10.59 -6.93
N ARG A 311 22.11 -11.34 -6.19
CA ARG A 311 21.56 -12.61 -6.66
C ARG A 311 20.59 -12.42 -7.82
N ALA A 312 19.68 -11.45 -7.74
CA ALA A 312 18.76 -11.14 -8.82
C ALA A 312 19.51 -10.73 -10.10
N ARG A 313 20.56 -9.92 -9.95
CA ARG A 313 21.46 -9.59 -11.07
C ARG A 313 22.12 -10.82 -11.68
N ALA A 314 22.71 -11.69 -10.87
CA ALA A 314 23.43 -12.87 -11.35
C ALA A 314 22.49 -13.91 -11.99
N VAL A 315 21.32 -14.15 -11.38
CA VAL A 315 20.40 -15.22 -11.79
C VAL A 315 19.50 -14.79 -12.94
N LEU A 316 18.91 -13.60 -12.87
CA LEU A 316 18.00 -13.09 -13.90
C LEU A 316 18.69 -12.19 -14.94
N GLY A 317 19.89 -11.69 -14.69
CA GLY A 317 20.44 -10.58 -15.46
C GLY A 317 19.60 -9.30 -15.30
N TRP A 318 18.87 -9.20 -14.20
CA TRP A 318 17.97 -8.09 -13.94
C TRP A 318 18.69 -6.94 -13.24
N GLU A 319 18.40 -5.72 -13.69
CA GLU A 319 18.89 -4.48 -13.09
C GLU A 319 17.74 -3.47 -13.08
N PRO A 320 17.42 -2.83 -11.94
CA PRO A 320 16.43 -1.76 -11.92
C PRO A 320 16.92 -0.55 -12.73
N LYS A 321 16.03 0.02 -13.53
CA LYS A 321 16.30 1.17 -14.42
C LYS A 321 15.85 2.49 -13.79
N HIS A 322 14.96 2.40 -12.81
CA HIS A 322 14.42 3.54 -12.10
C HIS A 322 14.98 3.57 -10.68
N THR A 323 15.07 4.78 -10.12
CA THR A 323 15.32 4.99 -8.70
C THR A 323 14.20 5.85 -8.12
N LEU A 324 13.86 5.61 -6.85
CA LEU A 324 12.87 6.44 -6.17
C LEU A 324 13.29 7.91 -6.22
N ARG A 325 14.58 8.21 -6.00
CA ARG A 325 15.13 9.56 -6.05
C ARG A 325 14.84 10.26 -7.37
N ASP A 326 15.03 9.59 -8.51
CA ASP A 326 14.81 10.16 -9.85
C ASP A 326 13.32 10.22 -10.21
N THR A 327 12.49 9.42 -9.57
CA THR A 327 11.03 9.37 -9.83
C THR A 327 10.24 10.36 -8.96
N LEU A 328 10.75 10.75 -7.78
CA LEU A 328 10.07 11.74 -6.92
C LEU A 328 9.65 13.02 -7.65
N PRO A 329 10.48 13.64 -8.53
CA PRO A 329 10.05 14.81 -9.29
C PRO A 329 8.82 14.57 -10.17
N LYS A 330 8.69 13.39 -10.78
CA LYS A 330 7.53 13.02 -11.63
C LYS A 330 6.26 12.89 -10.79
N MET A 331 6.34 12.19 -9.65
CA MET A 331 5.21 12.04 -8.71
C MET A 331 4.69 13.40 -8.26
N ILE A 332 5.60 14.31 -7.90
CA ILE A 332 5.21 15.64 -7.42
C ILE A 332 4.72 16.53 -8.58
N ALA A 333 5.28 16.38 -9.78
CA ALA A 333 4.76 17.07 -10.96
C ALA A 333 3.32 16.63 -11.28
N ALA A 334 3.01 15.34 -11.20
CA ALA A 334 1.65 14.81 -11.36
C ALA A 334 0.69 15.37 -10.31
N LEU A 335 1.09 15.38 -9.03
CA LEU A 335 0.31 16.01 -7.95
C LEU A 335 0.05 17.50 -8.21
N LYS A 336 1.06 18.25 -8.64
CA LYS A 336 0.93 19.69 -8.93
C LYS A 336 0.08 19.98 -10.16
N ALA A 337 0.13 19.12 -11.18
CA ALA A 337 -0.63 19.29 -12.41
C ALA A 337 -2.13 19.08 -12.22
N ASP A 338 -2.54 18.01 -11.52
CA ASP A 338 -3.93 17.73 -11.17
C ASP A 338 -4.02 17.06 -9.79
N PRO A 339 -4.11 17.85 -8.70
CA PRO A 339 -4.22 17.32 -7.36
C PRO A 339 -5.46 16.43 -7.16
N PHE A 340 -6.56 16.74 -7.83
CA PHE A 340 -7.82 15.96 -7.68
C PHE A 340 -7.68 14.57 -8.31
N ALA A 341 -7.11 14.49 -9.51
CA ALA A 341 -6.81 13.21 -10.16
C ALA A 341 -5.81 12.41 -9.32
N TRP A 342 -4.72 13.04 -8.87
CA TRP A 342 -3.69 12.38 -8.08
C TRP A 342 -4.24 11.78 -6.78
N TYR A 343 -5.11 12.50 -6.06
CA TYR A 343 -5.76 11.98 -4.85
C TYR A 343 -6.68 10.79 -5.15
N ARG A 344 -7.41 10.82 -6.27
CA ARG A 344 -8.27 9.69 -6.68
C ARG A 344 -7.45 8.45 -7.06
N GLU A 345 -6.40 8.63 -7.85
CA GLU A 345 -5.52 7.53 -8.28
C GLU A 345 -4.84 6.85 -7.10
N ASN A 346 -4.51 7.61 -6.05
CA ASN A 346 -3.88 7.09 -4.84
C ASN A 346 -4.89 6.68 -3.74
N ASP A 347 -6.19 6.65 -4.02
CA ASP A 347 -7.28 6.32 -3.08
C ASP A 347 -7.21 7.15 -1.77
N LEU A 348 -6.85 8.43 -1.88
CA LEU A 348 -6.69 9.32 -0.74
C LEU A 348 -7.92 10.18 -0.50
N LYS A 349 -8.26 10.38 0.77
CA LYS A 349 -9.31 11.33 1.16
C LYS A 349 -8.84 12.75 0.91
N MET A 350 -9.58 13.48 0.09
CA MET A 350 -9.37 14.91 -0.11
C MET A 350 -9.71 15.70 1.17
N PRO A 351 -8.90 16.70 1.55
CA PRO A 351 -9.23 17.61 2.65
C PRO A 351 -10.47 18.45 2.31
N LEU A 352 -11.13 19.01 3.35
CA LEU A 352 -12.37 19.79 3.17
C LEU A 352 -12.17 20.96 2.18
N TRP A 353 -11.10 21.74 2.38
CA TRP A 353 -10.78 22.88 1.51
C TRP A 353 -10.64 22.48 0.03
N MET A 354 -10.12 21.28 -0.26
CA MET A 354 -9.97 20.78 -1.61
C MET A 354 -11.32 20.33 -2.19
N ARG A 355 -12.21 19.74 -1.37
CA ARG A 355 -13.56 19.34 -1.79
C ARG A 355 -14.43 20.55 -2.17
N GLU A 356 -14.29 21.65 -1.43
CA GLU A 356 -15.00 22.91 -1.70
C GLU A 356 -14.53 23.57 -2.99
N LEU A 357 -13.27 23.31 -3.39
CA LEU A 357 -12.65 23.81 -4.61
C LEU A 357 -12.72 22.81 -5.76
N ALA A 358 -13.32 21.62 -5.53
CA ALA A 358 -13.46 20.61 -6.59
C ALA A 358 -14.15 21.24 -7.80
N PRO A 359 -13.63 21.04 -9.04
CA PRO A 359 -14.21 21.62 -10.23
C PRO A 359 -15.71 21.27 -10.29
N THR A 360 -16.57 22.25 -10.13
CA THR A 360 -17.92 22.16 -10.69
C THR A 360 -17.73 21.87 -12.17
N ALA A 361 -18.62 21.15 -12.81
CA ALA A 361 -18.50 20.69 -14.19
C ALA A 361 -18.19 21.80 -15.25
N ASP A 362 -17.76 22.97 -14.85
CA ASP A 362 -17.39 24.12 -15.67
C ASP A 362 -15.85 24.26 -15.74
N PRO A 363 -15.22 23.84 -16.87
CA PRO A 363 -13.76 23.88 -17.03
C PRO A 363 -13.17 25.29 -16.97
N ALA A 364 -13.98 26.33 -17.16
CA ALA A 364 -13.54 27.74 -17.14
C ALA A 364 -13.23 28.27 -15.73
N LYS A 365 -13.59 27.51 -14.68
CA LYS A 365 -13.36 27.86 -13.26
C LYS A 365 -12.33 26.98 -12.56
N ALA A 366 -11.59 26.17 -13.29
CA ALA A 366 -10.55 25.32 -12.73
C ALA A 366 -9.38 26.18 -12.22
N LEU A 367 -9.17 26.16 -10.91
CA LEU A 367 -8.02 26.80 -10.28
C LEU A 367 -6.74 25.99 -10.55
N THR A 368 -5.63 26.67 -10.70
CA THR A 368 -4.33 26.01 -10.84
C THR A 368 -3.90 25.34 -9.52
N ALA A 369 -3.02 24.35 -9.59
CA ALA A 369 -2.46 23.70 -8.41
C ALA A 369 -1.81 24.68 -7.42
N HIS A 370 -1.23 25.76 -7.94
CA HIS A 370 -0.62 26.82 -7.14
C HIS A 370 -1.66 27.67 -6.40
N GLU A 371 -2.74 28.06 -7.06
CA GLU A 371 -3.86 28.77 -6.43
C GLU A 371 -4.54 27.95 -5.36
N LEU A 372 -4.74 26.62 -5.61
CA LEU A 372 -5.27 25.67 -4.64
C LEU A 372 -4.39 25.57 -3.39
N MET A 373 -3.06 25.54 -3.56
CA MET A 373 -2.13 25.53 -2.42
C MET A 373 -2.17 26.82 -1.62
N GLN A 374 -2.22 27.98 -2.29
CA GLN A 374 -2.30 29.28 -1.63
C GLN A 374 -3.60 29.44 -0.83
N MET A 375 -4.74 29.04 -1.40
CA MET A 375 -6.03 29.07 -0.71
C MET A 375 -6.06 28.12 0.49
N GLY A 376 -5.54 26.91 0.34
CA GLY A 376 -5.44 25.96 1.46
C GLY A 376 -4.55 26.47 2.61
N ALA A 377 -3.47 27.19 2.30
CA ALA A 377 -2.62 27.82 3.30
C ALA A 377 -3.33 29.01 4.01
N GLN A 378 -4.07 29.82 3.27
CA GLN A 378 -4.87 30.93 3.81
C GLN A 378 -5.99 30.43 4.73
N MET A 379 -6.78 29.43 4.30
CA MET A 379 -7.84 28.83 5.11
C MET A 379 -7.30 28.21 6.41
N LYS A 380 -6.13 27.58 6.39
CA LYS A 380 -5.48 27.08 7.62
C LYS A 380 -5.04 28.18 8.56
N THR A 381 -4.60 29.31 8.02
CA THR A 381 -4.20 30.48 8.82
C THR A 381 -5.42 31.12 9.46
N GLU A 382 -6.55 31.20 8.77
CA GLU A 382 -7.82 31.73 9.30
C GLU A 382 -8.42 30.81 10.38
N LEU A 383 -8.34 29.48 10.20
CA LEU A 383 -8.79 28.49 11.20
C LEU A 383 -7.88 28.41 12.43
N ALA A 384 -6.60 28.79 12.29
CA ALA A 384 -5.63 28.83 13.38
C ALA A 384 -5.58 30.19 14.11
N ALA A 385 -6.33 31.19 13.65
CA ALA A 385 -6.45 32.44 14.36
C ALA A 385 -7.12 32.20 15.73
N PRO A 386 -6.58 32.76 16.82
CA PRO A 386 -7.21 32.63 18.13
C PRO A 386 -8.64 33.17 18.06
N PRO A 387 -9.61 32.58 18.78
CA PRO A 387 -10.99 33.03 18.75
C PRO A 387 -11.01 34.52 19.10
N MET A 388 -11.72 35.31 18.29
CA MET A 388 -11.91 36.74 18.55
C MET A 388 -12.36 36.90 19.99
N THR A 389 -11.59 37.65 20.75
CA THR A 389 -11.96 38.05 22.08
C THR A 389 -13.30 38.78 22.01
N MET A 390 -14.34 38.15 22.55
CA MET A 390 -15.61 38.80 22.74
C MET A 390 -15.39 40.11 23.48
N PRO A 391 -16.01 41.25 23.12
CA PRO A 391 -15.92 42.48 23.88
C PRO A 391 -16.41 42.19 25.29
N LYS A 392 -15.64 42.65 26.27
CA LYS A 392 -16.00 42.53 27.69
C LYS A 392 -17.41 43.11 27.93
N SER A 393 -18.23 42.30 28.58
CA SER A 393 -19.56 42.60 29.03
C SER A 393 -19.74 44.05 29.49
N GLU A 394 -20.79 44.68 28.99
CA GLU A 394 -21.33 45.92 29.55
C GLU A 394 -21.66 45.79 31.04
N PRO A 395 -21.62 46.89 31.80
CA PRO A 395 -21.90 46.89 33.23
C PRO A 395 -23.37 46.56 33.54
N PRO A 396 -23.69 46.09 34.76
CA PRO A 396 -25.01 45.60 35.09
C PRO A 396 -26.04 46.75 35.03
N MET A 397 -27.10 46.52 34.27
CA MET A 397 -28.29 47.39 34.32
C MET A 397 -28.98 47.20 35.68
N ALA A 398 -29.05 48.28 36.44
CA ALA A 398 -29.94 48.43 37.56
C ALA A 398 -31.35 48.71 37.03
N ASP A 399 -32.35 48.17 37.75
CA ASP A 399 -33.76 48.51 37.76
C ASP A 399 -34.61 48.23 36.48
N MET A 400 -35.28 47.10 36.54
CA MET A 400 -36.60 46.95 35.95
C MET A 400 -37.58 46.33 36.95
N PRO A 401 -38.82 46.83 37.09
CA PRO A 401 -39.79 46.46 38.13
C PRO A 401 -40.45 45.10 37.85
N ALA A 402 -40.82 44.45 38.93
CA ALA A 402 -41.46 43.14 38.99
C ALA A 402 -42.79 43.06 38.22
N MET A 403 -43.01 42.05 37.43
CA MET A 403 -44.35 41.62 37.03
C MET A 403 -44.85 40.45 37.91
N PRO A 404 -46.11 40.43 38.30
CA PRO A 404 -46.66 39.45 39.24
C PRO A 404 -47.23 38.24 38.55
N GLY A 405 -46.99 37.09 39.15
CA GLY A 405 -47.90 35.95 39.08
C GLY A 405 -47.47 34.80 38.20
N MET A 406 -46.86 33.74 38.81
CA MET A 406 -47.39 32.39 38.69
C MET A 406 -46.85 31.48 39.83
N LYS A 407 -47.81 30.76 40.38
CA LYS A 407 -47.75 30.00 41.63
C LYS A 407 -46.85 28.76 41.56
N HIS A 408 -46.33 28.46 42.74
CA HIS A 408 -45.78 27.19 43.20
C HIS A 408 -46.44 25.91 42.63
N MET A 409 -45.62 24.95 42.27
CA MET A 409 -45.98 23.56 42.42
C MET A 409 -44.77 22.77 42.93
N ASN A 410 -44.92 22.41 44.19
CA ASN A 410 -44.03 21.59 44.99
C ASN A 410 -44.45 20.13 44.76
N MET A 411 -43.52 19.23 44.49
CA MET A 411 -43.73 17.80 44.78
C MET A 411 -42.40 17.17 45.18
N SER A 412 -42.38 16.94 46.45
CA SER A 412 -41.45 16.10 47.20
C SER A 412 -41.74 14.61 46.98
N GLY A 413 -40.75 13.78 47.20
CA GLY A 413 -40.95 12.42 47.78
C GLY A 413 -40.39 11.30 46.94
N ALA A 414 -39.54 10.62 47.42
CA ALA A 414 -39.25 9.45 48.21
C ALA A 414 -38.23 8.55 47.50
N LYS A 415 -37.08 8.32 48.05
CA LYS A 415 -36.61 7.27 49.01
C LYS A 415 -36.76 5.83 48.57
N THR A 416 -35.60 5.20 48.54
CA THR A 416 -35.15 3.94 49.17
C THR A 416 -35.28 2.59 48.44
N GLY A 417 -34.18 1.89 48.50
CA GLY A 417 -34.06 0.47 48.72
C GLY A 417 -33.72 -0.33 47.46
N GLY A 418 -32.72 -1.10 47.33
CA GLY A 418 -31.97 -1.92 48.25
C GLY A 418 -31.70 -3.26 47.60
N THR A 419 -30.42 -3.63 47.59
CA THR A 419 -29.85 -4.98 47.76
C THR A 419 -30.19 -6.18 46.82
N THR A 420 -29.09 -6.75 46.35
CA THR A 420 -28.75 -8.21 46.19
C THR A 420 -29.45 -9.04 45.16
N ARG A 421 -28.74 -9.50 44.17
CA ARG A 421 -27.99 -10.76 44.02
C ARG A 421 -27.18 -10.77 42.75
#